data_5a8b9a88c046b899bd95664309356d78
#
_entry.id   5a8b9a88c046b899bd95664309356d78
#
_cell.length_a   1.000
_cell.length_b   1.000
_cell.length_c   1.000
_cell.angle_alpha   90.00
_cell.angle_beta   90.00
_cell.angle_gamma   90.00
#
_symmetry.space_group_name_H-M   'P 1'
#
loop_
_entity.id
_entity.type
_entity.pdbx_description
1 polymer ?
#
loop_
_entity_poly.entity_id
_entity_poly.type
_entity_poly.pdbx_seq_one_letter_code
_entity_poly.pdbx_strand_id
1 'polypeptide(L)'
;MFGGHSAVPVSTPSRRAVFSVLGASVVAGLTACTAAESSTPALTPSGAAGSHEAPGPNGALAVGGEVPTSSASPTLTPSPTPTPTATKRIRRTFIPDYQLPPIIGGLAPVITKIETKHPVVFLTIDDGNIKTPESIKLLAEYDYPSSLFLTRDTIADNPAFFNAFKAQGSLIENHTVTHNINMVRQWGYQQQLNDIVGMQEYALQHYGRRPTLFRPPGGAYSSVMRQAVADAGMKAIVTWEAKANAGKMDYQVGNSLRPGDIVLMHFRAEFAADLAAFRAAQLAAGLEVVLLEDFLGVA
;
A
#
# COMPACT_ATOMS: atom_id res chain seq x y z
N MET A 1 -14.52 65.18 -33.66
CA MET A 1 -13.13 65.05 -34.18
C MET A 1 -12.69 63.68 -33.83
N PHE A 2 -12.50 62.84 -34.79
CA PHE A 2 -11.68 61.66 -35.03
C PHE A 2 -10.99 61.06 -33.77
N GLY A 3 -11.18 59.81 -33.39
CA GLY A 3 -11.07 58.56 -34.17
C GLY A 3 -9.74 57.92 -33.87
N GLY A 4 -9.69 56.76 -33.33
CA GLY A 4 -8.47 56.02 -33.15
C GLY A 4 -8.77 54.62 -32.59
N HIS A 5 -9.19 53.71 -33.47
CA HIS A 5 -9.22 52.29 -33.16
C HIS A 5 -7.81 51.72 -33.32
N SER A 6 -7.20 51.23 -32.25
CA SER A 6 -6.00 50.40 -32.31
C SER A 6 -6.40 48.92 -32.32
N ALA A 7 -6.13 48.27 -33.43
CA ALA A 7 -6.30 46.83 -33.61
C ALA A 7 -5.13 46.07 -32.94
N VAL A 8 -5.44 45.05 -32.16
CA VAL A 8 -4.50 44.08 -31.58
C VAL A 8 -4.30 42.95 -32.60
N PRO A 9 -3.07 42.55 -32.93
CA PRO A 9 -2.83 41.44 -33.86
C PRO A 9 -3.10 40.10 -33.23
N VAL A 10 -3.91 39.27 -33.90
CA VAL A 10 -4.17 37.87 -33.61
C VAL A 10 -2.98 37.04 -34.08
N SER A 11 -2.30 36.38 -33.16
CA SER A 11 -1.24 35.40 -33.48
C SER A 11 -1.85 34.02 -33.79
N THR A 12 -1.61 33.53 -35.00
CA THR A 12 -1.95 32.17 -35.44
C THR A 12 -0.99 31.13 -34.84
N PRO A 13 -1.47 29.97 -34.39
CA PRO A 13 -0.59 28.90 -33.94
C PRO A 13 0.01 28.12 -35.10
N SER A 14 1.32 27.96 -35.07
CA SER A 14 2.16 27.17 -35.97
C SER A 14 1.80 25.69 -35.94
N ARG A 15 1.51 25.10 -37.10
CA ARG A 15 1.34 23.66 -37.32
C ARG A 15 2.71 22.99 -37.24
N ARG A 16 2.93 22.15 -36.25
CA ARG A 16 4.07 21.23 -36.24
C ARG A 16 3.65 19.91 -36.88
N ALA A 17 4.49 19.49 -37.82
CA ALA A 17 4.33 18.36 -38.70
C ALA A 17 4.36 17.04 -37.94
N VAL A 18 3.44 16.16 -38.33
CA VAL A 18 3.38 14.75 -37.95
C VAL A 18 4.33 13.97 -38.87
N PHE A 19 5.38 13.37 -38.34
CA PHE A 19 6.17 12.38 -39.07
C PHE A 19 5.53 11.01 -38.89
N SER A 20 4.96 10.50 -39.96
CA SER A 20 4.56 9.10 -40.09
C SER A 20 5.80 8.28 -40.43
N VAL A 21 6.14 7.32 -39.55
CA VAL A 21 7.11 6.26 -39.87
C VAL A 21 6.34 5.02 -40.27
N LEU A 22 6.34 4.69 -41.52
CA LEU A 22 6.01 3.35 -42.05
C LEU A 22 7.19 2.41 -41.74
N GLY A 23 6.94 1.37 -41.00
CA GLY A 23 7.89 0.28 -40.77
C GLY A 23 7.28 -1.06 -41.17
N ALA A 24 7.96 -1.73 -42.08
CA ALA A 24 7.58 -2.88 -42.86
C ALA A 24 7.28 -4.15 -42.04
N SER A 25 6.30 -4.89 -42.53
CA SER A 25 5.95 -6.26 -42.13
C SER A 25 7.02 -7.25 -42.60
N VAL A 26 7.50 -8.11 -41.71
CA VAL A 26 8.20 -9.36 -42.06
C VAL A 26 7.35 -10.52 -41.55
N VAL A 27 6.89 -11.30 -42.53
CA VAL A 27 6.25 -12.62 -42.33
C VAL A 27 7.34 -13.67 -42.47
N ALA A 28 7.50 -14.54 -41.51
CA ALA A 28 8.09 -15.90 -41.59
C ALA A 28 7.78 -16.58 -40.27
N GLY A 29 7.21 -17.73 -40.14
CA GLY A 29 7.27 -18.99 -40.82
C GLY A 29 6.86 -19.99 -39.74
N LEU A 30 5.77 -20.73 -39.99
CA LEU A 30 5.31 -21.86 -39.19
C LEU A 30 6.37 -22.96 -39.09
N THR A 31 6.67 -23.43 -37.89
CA THR A 31 7.15 -24.81 -37.69
C THR A 31 6.41 -25.43 -36.52
N ALA A 32 5.61 -26.41 -36.87
CA ALA A 32 4.98 -27.34 -35.95
C ALA A 32 6.05 -28.33 -35.44
N CYS A 33 6.07 -28.58 -34.15
CA CYS A 33 6.68 -29.77 -33.56
C CYS A 33 5.75 -30.37 -32.50
N THR A 34 5.40 -31.55 -32.81
CA THR A 34 4.69 -32.65 -32.19
C THR A 34 4.83 -32.78 -30.66
N ALA A 35 3.72 -33.22 -30.09
CA ALA A 35 3.53 -33.73 -28.74
C ALA A 35 4.48 -34.89 -28.40
N ALA A 36 4.98 -34.89 -27.19
CA ALA A 36 5.47 -36.09 -26.52
C ALA A 36 4.75 -36.18 -25.17
N GLU A 37 3.83 -37.12 -25.09
CA GLU A 37 3.31 -37.63 -23.84
C GLU A 37 4.43 -38.30 -23.05
N SER A 38 4.51 -38.04 -21.77
CA SER A 38 5.34 -38.81 -20.85
C SER A 38 4.56 -39.09 -19.57
N SER A 39 4.23 -40.33 -19.46
CA SER A 39 3.51 -41.04 -18.43
C SER A 39 4.08 -40.90 -17.01
N THR A 40 3.19 -40.72 -16.06
CA THR A 40 3.34 -40.96 -14.62
C THR A 40 3.66 -42.43 -14.30
N PRO A 41 4.38 -42.72 -13.23
CA PRO A 41 4.10 -43.92 -12.44
C PRO A 41 3.61 -43.57 -11.03
N ALA A 42 2.47 -44.14 -10.73
CA ALA A 42 1.91 -44.25 -9.40
C ALA A 42 2.76 -45.22 -8.55
N LEU A 43 3.03 -44.86 -7.30
CA LEU A 43 3.51 -45.79 -6.28
C LEU A 43 2.49 -45.83 -5.12
N THR A 44 1.90 -46.98 -4.99
CA THR A 44 1.02 -47.44 -3.91
C THR A 44 1.78 -47.64 -2.61
N PRO A 45 1.10 -47.54 -1.44
CA PRO A 45 1.72 -47.69 -0.13
C PRO A 45 1.76 -49.18 0.29
N SER A 46 2.85 -49.60 0.88
CA SER A 46 2.94 -50.89 1.61
C SER A 46 3.12 -50.61 3.08
N GLY A 47 2.17 -51.12 3.85
CA GLY A 47 2.22 -51.10 5.30
C GLY A 47 3.12 -52.21 5.88
N ALA A 48 3.56 -52.02 7.09
CA ALA A 48 3.84 -53.09 8.04
C ALA A 48 3.77 -52.55 9.48
N ALA A 49 2.91 -53.18 10.23
CA ALA A 49 2.75 -53.02 11.66
C ALA A 49 3.94 -53.71 12.41
N GLY A 50 4.28 -53.16 13.57
CA GLY A 50 5.23 -53.75 14.51
C GLY A 50 4.94 -53.25 15.91
N SER A 51 4.12 -53.98 16.62
CA SER A 51 3.85 -53.91 18.07
C SER A 51 4.96 -54.57 18.86
N HIS A 52 5.41 -54.00 19.97
CA HIS A 52 5.94 -54.63 21.17
C HIS A 52 5.95 -53.56 22.28
N GLU A 53 5.06 -53.67 23.25
CA GLU A 53 5.03 -54.44 24.51
C GLU A 53 5.94 -53.83 25.60
N ALA A 54 5.28 -53.34 26.66
CA ALA A 54 5.87 -52.97 27.94
C ALA A 54 6.11 -54.21 28.80
N PRO A 55 6.99 -54.15 29.79
CA PRO A 55 6.53 -54.42 31.13
C PRO A 55 7.13 -53.55 32.25
N GLY A 56 6.32 -53.18 33.26
CA GLY A 56 6.74 -52.90 34.64
C GLY A 56 6.73 -54.17 35.47
N PRO A 57 6.69 -54.14 36.81
CA PRO A 57 7.32 -53.24 37.78
C PRO A 57 8.20 -53.99 38.78
N ASN A 58 8.85 -53.36 39.71
CA ASN A 58 9.04 -53.71 41.11
C ASN A 58 10.37 -53.21 41.68
N GLY A 59 10.28 -52.77 42.96
CA GLY A 59 11.33 -52.91 43.90
C GLY A 59 11.60 -51.68 44.77
N ALA A 60 10.88 -51.62 45.88
CA ALA A 60 11.19 -50.75 47.01
C ALA A 60 12.50 -51.18 47.71
N LEU A 61 13.22 -50.24 48.29
CA LEU A 61 13.68 -50.31 49.69
C LEU A 61 14.37 -48.96 50.08
N ALA A 62 13.98 -48.50 51.25
CA ALA A 62 14.46 -47.30 51.93
C ALA A 62 15.83 -47.57 52.60
N VAL A 63 16.66 -46.50 52.69
CA VAL A 63 17.49 -46.25 53.89
C VAL A 63 17.79 -44.76 53.94
N GLY A 64 17.66 -44.15 55.14
CA GLY A 64 17.80 -42.78 55.48
C GLY A 64 19.23 -42.24 55.44
N GLY A 65 19.30 -40.95 55.38
CA GLY A 65 20.54 -40.18 55.47
C GLY A 65 20.23 -38.71 55.65
N GLU A 66 20.73 -38.16 56.71
CA GLU A 66 20.46 -36.84 57.30
C GLU A 66 20.66 -35.66 56.41
N VAL A 67 19.88 -34.61 56.70
CA VAL A 67 19.90 -33.26 56.15
C VAL A 67 21.10 -32.47 56.66
N PRO A 68 21.77 -31.69 55.81
CA PRO A 68 22.36 -30.43 56.26
C PRO A 68 21.54 -29.28 55.69
N THR A 69 20.95 -28.50 56.57
CA THR A 69 20.37 -27.20 56.36
C THR A 69 21.39 -26.26 55.73
N SER A 70 21.25 -25.99 54.42
CA SER A 70 21.96 -24.90 53.76
C SER A 70 21.03 -23.69 53.73
N SER A 71 21.43 -22.67 54.49
CA SER A 71 20.78 -21.35 54.52
C SER A 71 20.89 -20.69 53.15
N ALA A 72 19.78 -20.65 52.40
CA ALA A 72 19.72 -19.93 51.16
C ALA A 72 19.61 -18.41 51.45
N SER A 73 20.65 -17.66 51.10
CA SER A 73 20.59 -16.20 50.97
C SER A 73 19.50 -15.77 50.01
N PRO A 74 18.69 -14.74 50.29
CA PRO A 74 17.67 -14.26 49.37
C PRO A 74 18.35 -13.68 48.11
N THR A 75 18.13 -14.34 47.00
CA THR A 75 18.47 -13.80 45.67
C THR A 75 17.59 -12.57 45.42
N LEU A 76 18.22 -11.40 45.39
CA LEU A 76 17.55 -10.15 45.00
C LEU A 76 17.07 -10.28 43.55
N THR A 77 15.76 -10.39 43.35
CA THR A 77 15.14 -10.28 42.03
C THR A 77 15.42 -8.89 41.47
N PRO A 78 16.01 -8.77 40.26
CA PRO A 78 16.23 -7.45 39.68
C PRO A 78 14.88 -6.77 39.47
N SER A 79 14.75 -5.56 40.03
CA SER A 79 13.58 -4.70 39.82
C SER A 79 13.44 -4.44 38.30
N PRO A 80 12.25 -4.53 37.72
CA PRO A 80 12.07 -4.27 36.30
C PRO A 80 12.51 -2.84 36.00
N THR A 81 13.49 -2.70 35.13
CA THR A 81 13.91 -1.41 34.58
C THR A 81 12.67 -0.76 33.95
N PRO A 82 12.32 0.49 34.30
CA PRO A 82 11.16 1.14 33.70
C PRO A 82 11.35 1.22 32.18
N THR A 83 10.45 0.60 31.45
CA THR A 83 10.36 0.73 29.99
C THR A 83 10.17 2.23 29.68
N PRO A 84 11.02 2.87 28.85
CA PRO A 84 10.84 4.27 28.52
C PRO A 84 9.46 4.46 27.89
N THR A 85 8.60 5.21 28.56
CA THR A 85 7.31 5.64 28.00
C THR A 85 7.62 6.47 26.77
N ALA A 86 7.27 5.97 25.59
CA ALA A 86 7.44 6.71 24.35
C ALA A 86 6.70 8.05 24.47
N THR A 87 7.43 9.14 24.59
CA THR A 87 6.87 10.49 24.57
C THR A 87 6.24 10.70 23.20
N LYS A 88 4.92 10.77 23.11
CA LYS A 88 4.20 11.02 21.86
C LYS A 88 4.76 12.31 21.23
N ARG A 89 5.33 12.20 20.05
CA ARG A 89 5.87 13.34 19.31
C ARG A 89 4.74 14.33 19.02
N ILE A 90 4.92 15.61 19.32
CA ILE A 90 3.98 16.65 18.90
C ILE A 90 4.14 16.80 17.39
N ARG A 91 3.12 16.34 16.63
CA ARG A 91 3.08 16.54 15.17
C ARG A 91 2.90 18.02 14.86
N ARG A 92 3.66 18.54 13.91
CA ARG A 92 3.41 19.88 13.38
C ARG A 92 2.09 19.85 12.61
N THR A 93 1.26 20.83 12.87
CA THR A 93 0.04 21.06 12.10
C THR A 93 0.35 22.00 10.95
N PHE A 94 0.01 21.62 9.75
CA PHE A 94 0.14 22.44 8.56
C PHE A 94 -1.23 22.86 8.09
N ILE A 95 -1.40 24.13 7.73
CA ILE A 95 -2.61 24.60 7.04
C ILE A 95 -2.38 24.29 5.55
N PRO A 96 -3.21 23.42 4.93
CA PRO A 96 -3.02 23.07 3.53
C PRO A 96 -3.01 24.29 2.62
N ASP A 97 -2.01 24.37 1.74
CA ASP A 97 -1.84 25.40 0.72
C ASP A 97 -2.16 24.86 -0.70
N TYR A 98 -2.81 23.70 -0.75
CA TYR A 98 -3.24 23.02 -1.96
C TYR A 98 -4.76 22.90 -1.99
N GLN A 99 -5.34 23.11 -3.18
CA GLN A 99 -6.76 22.89 -3.42
C GLN A 99 -6.92 21.73 -4.40
N LEU A 100 -7.67 20.71 -3.98
CA LEU A 100 -7.98 19.58 -4.85
C LEU A 100 -8.75 20.05 -6.09
N PRO A 101 -8.27 19.75 -7.32
CA PRO A 101 -9.00 20.10 -8.53
C PRO A 101 -10.40 19.47 -8.56
N PRO A 102 -11.43 20.18 -9.01
CA PRO A 102 -12.77 19.63 -9.10
C PRO A 102 -12.88 18.54 -10.18
N ILE A 103 -13.93 17.73 -10.10
CA ILE A 103 -14.37 16.85 -11.18
C ILE A 103 -14.87 17.74 -12.33
N ILE A 104 -14.24 17.62 -13.50
CA ILE A 104 -14.60 18.41 -14.70
C ILE A 104 -15.03 17.45 -15.79
N GLY A 105 -16.21 17.72 -16.40
CA GLY A 105 -16.76 16.87 -17.46
C GLY A 105 -17.03 15.42 -17.02
N GLY A 106 -17.34 15.21 -15.73
CA GLY A 106 -17.55 13.88 -15.17
C GLY A 106 -16.27 13.07 -14.96
N LEU A 107 -15.09 13.67 -15.08
CA LEU A 107 -13.80 12.99 -14.96
C LEU A 107 -13.09 13.38 -13.65
N ALA A 108 -12.83 12.43 -12.78
CA ALA A 108 -12.04 12.65 -11.57
C ALA A 108 -10.63 13.14 -11.91
N PRO A 109 -10.08 14.10 -11.15
CA PRO A 109 -8.69 14.54 -11.32
C PRO A 109 -7.72 13.41 -10.97
N VAL A 110 -6.50 13.50 -11.52
CA VAL A 110 -5.40 12.58 -11.20
C VAL A 110 -4.30 13.36 -10.49
N ILE A 111 -3.87 12.85 -9.35
CA ILE A 111 -2.86 13.48 -8.49
C ILE A 111 -1.69 12.52 -8.35
N THR A 112 -0.50 12.99 -8.72
CA THR A 112 0.75 12.25 -8.58
C THR A 112 1.61 12.81 -7.45
N LYS A 113 1.49 14.13 -7.24
CA LYS A 113 2.20 14.92 -6.26
C LYS A 113 1.32 16.08 -5.81
N ILE A 114 1.53 16.58 -4.62
CA ILE A 114 0.89 17.81 -4.12
C ILE A 114 1.85 18.98 -4.27
N GLU A 115 1.45 20.00 -4.98
CA GLU A 115 2.22 21.24 -5.06
C GLU A 115 2.03 22.05 -3.78
N THR A 116 3.06 22.08 -2.93
CA THR A 116 3.04 22.73 -1.61
C THR A 116 4.38 23.34 -1.25
N LYS A 117 4.34 24.40 -0.44
CA LYS A 117 5.52 25.02 0.18
C LYS A 117 5.88 24.41 1.54
N HIS A 118 4.97 23.60 2.10
CA HIS A 118 5.21 22.95 3.39
C HIS A 118 6.20 21.79 3.22
N PRO A 119 7.09 21.56 4.20
CA PRO A 119 8.04 20.45 4.19
C PRO A 119 7.33 19.14 4.59
N VAL A 120 6.38 18.69 3.78
CA VAL A 120 5.54 17.51 4.03
C VAL A 120 5.70 16.46 2.94
N VAL A 121 5.45 15.20 3.31
CA VAL A 121 5.43 14.03 2.44
C VAL A 121 4.26 13.13 2.85
N PHE A 122 3.69 12.40 1.90
CA PHE A 122 2.53 11.55 2.12
C PHE A 122 2.91 10.09 1.95
N LEU A 123 2.77 9.30 3.02
CA LEU A 123 2.98 7.86 2.99
C LEU A 123 1.68 7.16 2.60
N THR A 124 1.73 6.37 1.54
CA THR A 124 0.59 5.58 1.08
C THR A 124 0.98 4.11 0.94
N ILE A 125 0.09 3.19 1.34
CA ILE A 125 0.41 1.77 1.40
C ILE A 125 -0.70 0.97 0.73
N ASP A 126 -0.34 0.15 -0.27
CA ASP A 126 -1.29 -0.55 -1.12
C ASP A 126 -1.49 -2.03 -0.73
N ASP A 127 -2.55 -2.63 -1.29
CA ASP A 127 -2.96 -4.03 -1.33
C ASP A 127 -3.55 -4.57 -0.02
N GLY A 128 -2.78 -4.72 1.03
CA GLY A 128 -3.17 -5.42 2.24
C GLY A 128 -2.88 -6.93 2.23
N ASN A 129 -1.98 -7.41 1.36
CA ASN A 129 -1.69 -8.82 1.18
C ASN A 129 -1.12 -9.49 2.44
N ILE A 130 -0.09 -8.89 3.04
CA ILE A 130 0.59 -9.43 4.21
C ILE A 130 0.23 -8.63 5.46
N LYS A 131 -0.30 -9.34 6.45
CA LYS A 131 -0.83 -8.79 7.70
C LYS A 131 0.07 -9.22 8.87
N THR A 132 1.08 -8.39 9.21
CA THR A 132 1.99 -8.66 10.32
C THR A 132 1.78 -7.67 11.46
N PRO A 133 1.79 -8.11 12.72
CA PRO A 133 1.77 -7.20 13.87
C PRO A 133 2.94 -6.20 13.85
N GLU A 134 4.05 -6.55 13.20
CA GLU A 134 5.21 -5.68 13.04
C GLU A 134 4.88 -4.41 12.24
N SER A 135 4.09 -4.52 11.17
CA SER A 135 3.69 -3.35 10.37
C SER A 135 2.90 -2.33 11.19
N ILE A 136 1.99 -2.81 12.06
CA ILE A 136 1.24 -1.96 13.00
C ILE A 136 2.21 -1.28 13.98
N LYS A 137 3.12 -2.06 14.58
CA LYS A 137 4.10 -1.57 15.55
C LYS A 137 5.01 -0.50 14.96
N LEU A 138 5.55 -0.73 13.77
CA LEU A 138 6.50 0.19 13.12
C LEU A 138 5.85 1.53 12.75
N LEU A 139 4.62 1.53 12.21
CA LEU A 139 3.92 2.78 11.91
C LEU A 139 3.57 3.56 13.18
N ALA A 140 3.19 2.86 14.27
CA ALA A 140 2.96 3.49 15.57
C ALA A 140 4.25 4.06 16.17
N GLU A 141 5.37 3.32 16.09
CA GLU A 141 6.67 3.75 16.62
C GLU A 141 7.17 5.01 15.93
N TYR A 142 6.99 5.11 14.61
CA TYR A 142 7.41 6.27 13.84
C TYR A 142 6.38 7.40 13.84
N ASP A 143 5.18 7.14 14.39
CA ASP A 143 4.05 8.06 14.40
C ASP A 143 3.69 8.54 12.98
N TYR A 144 3.61 7.60 12.03
CA TYR A 144 3.33 7.87 10.62
C TYR A 144 1.85 7.64 10.28
N PRO A 145 1.05 8.71 10.08
CA PRO A 145 -0.27 8.58 9.48
C PRO A 145 -0.11 8.16 8.02
N SER A 146 -0.97 7.27 7.55
CA SER A 146 -0.86 6.70 6.20
C SER A 146 -2.22 6.56 5.54
N SER A 147 -2.28 6.76 4.24
CA SER A 147 -3.44 6.42 3.41
C SER A 147 -3.29 4.97 2.93
N LEU A 148 -4.22 4.10 3.32
CA LEU A 148 -4.15 2.67 3.02
C LEU A 148 -5.08 2.34 1.85
N PHE A 149 -4.54 2.17 0.66
CA PHE A 149 -5.29 1.79 -0.54
C PHE A 149 -5.45 0.26 -0.57
N LEU A 150 -6.54 -0.24 0.01
CA LEU A 150 -6.75 -1.66 0.22
C LEU A 150 -7.59 -2.30 -0.88
N THR A 151 -7.24 -3.54 -1.21
CA THR A 151 -7.98 -4.39 -2.14
C THR A 151 -8.85 -5.36 -1.35
N ARG A 152 -10.17 -5.42 -1.66
CA ARG A 152 -11.11 -6.30 -0.93
C ARG A 152 -10.63 -7.74 -0.87
N ASP A 153 -10.29 -8.33 -2.01
CA ASP A 153 -9.99 -9.76 -2.09
C ASP A 153 -8.70 -10.15 -1.35
N THR A 154 -7.78 -9.19 -1.14
CA THR A 154 -6.56 -9.42 -0.36
C THR A 154 -6.77 -9.28 1.15
N ILE A 155 -7.81 -8.55 1.58
CA ILE A 155 -8.07 -8.27 2.99
C ILE A 155 -9.27 -9.03 3.56
N ALA A 156 -10.04 -9.73 2.73
CA ALA A 156 -11.30 -10.38 3.12
C ALA A 156 -11.13 -11.50 4.16
N ASP A 157 -9.95 -12.11 4.25
CA ASP A 157 -9.60 -13.11 5.26
C ASP A 157 -9.49 -12.54 6.68
N ASN A 158 -9.08 -11.27 6.82
CA ASN A 158 -8.97 -10.59 8.11
C ASN A 158 -9.11 -9.07 7.99
N PRO A 159 -10.31 -8.54 7.69
CA PRO A 159 -10.51 -7.09 7.55
C PRO A 159 -10.29 -6.34 8.86
N ALA A 160 -10.55 -6.98 10.01
CA ALA A 160 -10.39 -6.37 11.33
C ALA A 160 -8.94 -5.96 11.64
N PHE A 161 -7.95 -6.59 11.00
CA PHE A 161 -6.52 -6.25 11.14
C PHE A 161 -6.25 -4.77 10.89
N PHE A 162 -6.91 -4.17 9.89
CA PHE A 162 -6.68 -2.79 9.49
C PHE A 162 -7.30 -1.74 10.42
N ASN A 163 -8.16 -2.15 11.37
CA ASN A 163 -8.67 -1.24 12.40
C ASN A 163 -7.58 -0.72 13.34
N ALA A 164 -6.48 -1.46 13.51
CA ALA A 164 -5.33 -0.99 14.30
C ALA A 164 -4.67 0.24 13.67
N PHE A 165 -4.55 0.30 12.36
CA PHE A 165 -4.00 1.46 11.64
C PHE A 165 -4.95 2.66 11.70
N LYS A 166 -6.27 2.42 11.60
CA LYS A 166 -7.28 3.48 11.80
C LYS A 166 -7.17 4.10 13.19
N ALA A 167 -6.98 3.28 14.23
CA ALA A 167 -6.80 3.77 15.60
C ALA A 167 -5.51 4.62 15.76
N GLN A 168 -4.55 4.48 14.85
CA GLN A 168 -3.33 5.29 14.78
C GLN A 168 -3.48 6.55 13.91
N GLY A 169 -4.66 6.78 13.31
CA GLY A 169 -4.95 7.93 12.46
C GLY A 169 -4.73 7.72 10.97
N SER A 170 -4.56 6.47 10.51
CA SER A 170 -4.56 6.14 9.08
C SER A 170 -5.99 6.05 8.54
N LEU A 171 -6.18 6.34 7.24
CA LEU A 171 -7.46 6.17 6.55
C LEU A 171 -7.41 5.06 5.51
N ILE A 172 -8.56 4.37 5.36
CA ILE A 172 -8.72 3.31 4.35
C ILE A 172 -9.25 3.95 3.08
N GLU A 173 -8.55 3.70 1.98
CA GLU A 173 -8.86 4.17 0.64
C GLU A 173 -9.03 3.00 -0.34
N ASN A 174 -9.48 3.27 -1.56
CA ASN A 174 -9.93 2.26 -2.50
C ASN A 174 -8.84 1.83 -3.49
N HIS A 175 -8.55 0.52 -3.51
CA HIS A 175 -7.66 -0.11 -4.50
C HIS A 175 -8.35 -1.27 -5.23
N THR A 176 -9.67 -1.14 -5.48
CA THR A 176 -10.54 -2.10 -6.14
C THR A 176 -10.93 -3.34 -5.31
N VAL A 177 -11.80 -4.14 -5.87
CA VAL A 177 -12.16 -5.46 -5.34
C VAL A 177 -11.12 -6.51 -5.70
N THR A 178 -10.72 -6.59 -6.98
CA THR A 178 -10.02 -7.74 -7.55
C THR A 178 -8.51 -7.53 -7.78
N HIS A 179 -8.04 -6.28 -7.67
CA HIS A 179 -6.66 -5.91 -8.03
C HIS A 179 -6.27 -6.28 -9.48
N ASN A 180 -7.20 -6.18 -10.45
CA ASN A 180 -6.87 -6.47 -11.85
C ASN A 180 -6.02 -5.34 -12.47
N ILE A 181 -4.71 -5.54 -12.58
CA ILE A 181 -3.78 -4.58 -13.19
C ILE A 181 -4.04 -4.30 -14.67
N ASN A 182 -4.83 -5.15 -15.33
CA ASN A 182 -5.20 -5.02 -16.73
C ASN A 182 -6.61 -4.43 -16.93
N MET A 183 -7.29 -4.01 -15.86
CA MET A 183 -8.69 -3.58 -15.92
C MET A 183 -8.92 -2.45 -16.95
N VAL A 184 -7.96 -1.54 -17.13
CA VAL A 184 -8.06 -0.45 -18.12
C VAL A 184 -8.08 -0.96 -19.55
N ARG A 185 -7.42 -2.08 -19.83
CA ARG A 185 -7.32 -2.68 -21.17
C ARG A 185 -8.44 -3.69 -21.45
N GLN A 186 -8.89 -4.41 -20.40
CA GLN A 186 -9.76 -5.57 -20.53
C GLN A 186 -11.22 -5.25 -20.22
N TRP A 187 -11.50 -4.22 -19.40
CA TRP A 187 -12.82 -3.95 -18.87
C TRP A 187 -13.42 -2.66 -19.42
N GLY A 188 -14.69 -2.74 -19.76
CA GLY A 188 -15.52 -1.59 -20.07
C GLY A 188 -15.88 -0.80 -18.81
N TYR A 189 -16.56 0.32 -19.01
CA TYR A 189 -16.99 1.23 -17.94
C TYR A 189 -17.71 0.51 -16.78
N GLN A 190 -18.73 -0.29 -17.08
CA GLN A 190 -19.56 -0.90 -16.05
C GLN A 190 -18.77 -1.89 -15.16
N GLN A 191 -17.84 -2.65 -15.75
CA GLN A 191 -17.01 -3.58 -15.00
C GLN A 191 -16.05 -2.84 -14.06
N GLN A 192 -15.43 -1.74 -14.55
CA GLN A 192 -14.57 -0.89 -13.74
C GLN A 192 -15.36 -0.24 -12.60
N LEU A 193 -16.53 0.33 -12.88
CA LEU A 193 -17.39 0.94 -11.87
C LEU A 193 -17.81 -0.08 -10.79
N ASN A 194 -18.24 -1.27 -11.19
CA ASN A 194 -18.67 -2.31 -10.25
C ASN A 194 -17.52 -2.73 -9.31
N ASP A 195 -16.30 -2.87 -9.83
CA ASP A 195 -15.14 -3.26 -9.05
C ASP A 195 -14.73 -2.15 -8.05
N ILE A 196 -14.83 -0.90 -8.46
CA ILE A 196 -14.59 0.26 -7.60
C ILE A 196 -15.68 0.37 -6.52
N VAL A 197 -16.96 0.32 -6.90
CA VAL A 197 -18.10 0.43 -5.98
C VAL A 197 -18.12 -0.74 -4.98
N GLY A 198 -17.76 -1.94 -5.42
CA GLY A 198 -17.67 -3.10 -4.52
C GLY A 198 -16.70 -2.88 -3.37
N MET A 199 -15.56 -2.22 -3.58
CA MET A 199 -14.65 -1.86 -2.48
C MET A 199 -15.19 -0.69 -1.65
N GLN A 200 -15.92 0.27 -2.23
CA GLN A 200 -16.58 1.34 -1.48
C GLN A 200 -17.58 0.79 -0.45
N GLU A 201 -18.42 -0.14 -0.86
CA GLU A 201 -19.40 -0.78 0.02
C GLU A 201 -18.74 -1.64 1.08
N TYR A 202 -17.71 -2.40 0.70
CA TYR A 202 -16.93 -3.20 1.63
C TYR A 202 -16.27 -2.33 2.72
N ALA A 203 -15.65 -1.22 2.32
CA ALA A 203 -15.01 -0.31 3.27
C ALA A 203 -16.04 0.34 4.21
N LEU A 204 -17.21 0.74 3.70
CA LEU A 204 -18.29 1.25 4.54
C LEU A 204 -18.72 0.21 5.57
N GLN A 205 -18.92 -1.04 5.15
CA GLN A 205 -19.38 -2.12 6.02
C GLN A 205 -18.37 -2.45 7.13
N HIS A 206 -17.07 -2.54 6.81
CA HIS A 206 -16.05 -3.02 7.74
C HIS A 206 -15.34 -1.90 8.50
N TYR A 207 -15.29 -0.69 7.94
CA TYR A 207 -14.52 0.42 8.50
C TYR A 207 -15.36 1.66 8.82
N GLY A 208 -16.66 1.65 8.46
CA GLY A 208 -17.61 2.72 8.80
C GLY A 208 -17.46 3.99 7.95
N ARG A 209 -16.62 3.97 6.89
CA ARG A 209 -16.39 5.10 5.99
C ARG A 209 -16.27 4.61 4.55
N ARG A 210 -16.85 5.37 3.61
CA ARG A 210 -16.55 5.19 2.18
C ARG A 210 -15.23 5.86 1.85
N PRO A 211 -14.31 5.21 1.14
CA PRO A 211 -13.11 5.83 0.59
C PRO A 211 -13.43 7.09 -0.24
N THR A 212 -12.58 8.09 -0.16
CA THR A 212 -12.68 9.32 -0.95
C THR A 212 -11.67 9.39 -2.07
N LEU A 213 -10.59 8.62 -1.97
CA LEU A 213 -9.51 8.54 -2.93
C LEU A 213 -9.46 7.14 -3.55
N PHE A 214 -9.02 7.08 -4.79
CA PHE A 214 -8.86 5.84 -5.54
C PHE A 214 -7.44 5.69 -6.06
N ARG A 215 -6.85 4.51 -5.95
CA ARG A 215 -5.61 4.18 -6.66
C ARG A 215 -5.86 3.01 -7.61
N PRO A 216 -5.55 3.17 -8.92
CA PRO A 216 -5.68 2.08 -9.87
C PRO A 216 -4.61 1.01 -9.65
N PRO A 217 -4.94 -0.28 -9.66
CA PRO A 217 -3.97 -1.36 -9.67
C PRO A 217 -2.93 -1.18 -10.77
N GLY A 218 -1.63 -1.24 -10.39
CA GLY A 218 -0.54 -1.00 -11.32
C GLY A 218 -0.40 0.43 -11.84
N GLY A 219 -1.18 1.38 -11.33
CA GLY A 219 -1.09 2.82 -11.65
C GLY A 219 -1.68 3.25 -12.99
N ALA A 220 -2.16 2.32 -13.82
CA ALA A 220 -2.73 2.65 -15.13
C ALA A 220 -4.17 3.18 -15.01
N TYR A 221 -4.48 4.26 -15.72
CA TYR A 221 -5.83 4.85 -15.77
C TYR A 221 -6.19 5.33 -17.19
N SER A 222 -7.49 5.56 -17.42
CA SER A 222 -8.05 6.07 -18.67
C SER A 222 -9.17 7.06 -18.37
N SER A 223 -9.70 7.72 -19.40
CA SER A 223 -10.90 8.57 -19.26
C SER A 223 -12.10 7.77 -18.74
N VAL A 224 -12.26 6.52 -19.18
CA VAL A 224 -13.32 5.60 -18.71
C VAL A 224 -13.18 5.34 -17.21
N MET A 225 -11.98 5.07 -16.73
CA MET A 225 -11.73 4.87 -15.30
C MET A 225 -11.96 6.15 -14.50
N ARG A 226 -11.51 7.29 -14.99
CA ARG A 226 -11.73 8.60 -14.35
C ARG A 226 -13.22 8.90 -14.18
N GLN A 227 -14.03 8.55 -15.18
CA GLN A 227 -15.48 8.66 -15.11
C GLN A 227 -16.04 7.69 -14.05
N ALA A 228 -15.65 6.40 -14.08
CA ALA A 228 -16.11 5.42 -13.10
C ALA A 228 -15.78 5.82 -11.65
N VAL A 229 -14.60 6.39 -11.42
CA VAL A 229 -14.17 6.92 -10.11
C VAL A 229 -15.05 8.10 -9.66
N ALA A 230 -15.35 9.04 -10.57
CA ALA A 230 -16.24 10.16 -10.28
C ALA A 230 -17.67 9.69 -9.97
N ASP A 231 -18.20 8.76 -10.78
CA ASP A 231 -19.55 8.22 -10.62
C ASP A 231 -19.69 7.33 -9.36
N ALA A 232 -18.59 6.73 -8.89
CA ALA A 232 -18.51 6.06 -7.60
C ALA A 232 -18.47 7.02 -6.40
N GLY A 233 -18.55 8.34 -6.64
CA GLY A 233 -18.57 9.40 -5.62
C GLY A 233 -17.20 9.75 -5.05
N MET A 234 -16.12 9.28 -5.65
CA MET A 234 -14.75 9.54 -5.20
C MET A 234 -14.22 10.86 -5.75
N LYS A 235 -13.24 11.44 -5.07
CA LYS A 235 -12.76 12.80 -5.33
C LYS A 235 -11.60 12.87 -6.31
N ALA A 236 -10.71 11.86 -6.28
CA ALA A 236 -9.52 11.85 -7.13
C ALA A 236 -8.98 10.43 -7.35
N ILE A 237 -8.25 10.26 -8.45
CA ILE A 237 -7.28 9.18 -8.64
C ILE A 237 -5.94 9.64 -8.06
N VAL A 238 -5.30 8.79 -7.26
CA VAL A 238 -3.99 9.06 -6.67
C VAL A 238 -2.96 8.08 -7.24
N THR A 239 -1.92 8.59 -7.84
CA THR A 239 -0.72 7.85 -8.23
C THR A 239 0.42 8.18 -7.26
N TRP A 240 1.69 8.11 -7.66
CA TRP A 240 2.83 8.36 -6.78
C TRP A 240 3.99 9.01 -7.53
N GLU A 241 4.83 9.71 -6.82
CA GLU A 241 6.05 10.33 -7.34
C GLU A 241 7.31 9.53 -6.96
N ALA A 242 7.24 8.82 -5.85
CA ALA A 242 8.30 7.92 -5.39
C ALA A 242 7.69 6.64 -4.81
N LYS A 243 8.48 5.58 -4.72
CA LYS A 243 8.08 4.35 -4.05
C LYS A 243 9.22 3.79 -3.20
N ALA A 244 8.87 3.17 -2.07
CA ALA A 244 9.77 2.32 -1.32
C ALA A 244 9.53 0.86 -1.75
N ASN A 245 10.57 0.18 -2.19
CA ASN A 245 10.51 -1.15 -2.78
C ASN A 245 11.80 -1.93 -2.58
N ALA A 246 11.71 -3.15 -2.06
CA ALA A 246 12.84 -4.03 -1.80
C ALA A 246 13.96 -3.34 -0.97
N GLY A 247 13.56 -2.59 0.07
CA GLY A 247 14.45 -1.87 0.95
C GLY A 247 15.14 -0.65 0.34
N LYS A 248 14.61 -0.11 -0.76
CA LYS A 248 15.17 1.03 -1.49
C LYS A 248 14.09 2.03 -1.86
N MET A 249 14.51 3.27 -2.10
CA MET A 249 13.66 4.31 -2.68
C MET A 249 13.90 4.39 -4.20
N ASP A 250 12.79 4.36 -4.96
CA ASP A 250 12.77 4.66 -6.40
C ASP A 250 12.03 5.99 -6.60
N TYR A 251 12.58 6.89 -7.40
CA TYR A 251 12.02 8.21 -7.67
C TYR A 251 11.67 8.35 -9.15
N GLN A 252 10.50 8.91 -9.47
CA GLN A 252 10.16 9.24 -10.86
C GLN A 252 10.94 10.46 -11.36
N VAL A 253 11.24 11.40 -10.46
CA VAL A 253 11.99 12.61 -10.77
C VAL A 253 13.02 12.87 -9.67
N GLY A 254 14.27 13.07 -10.06
CA GLY A 254 15.38 13.32 -9.13
C GLY A 254 15.88 12.06 -8.41
N ASN A 255 16.47 12.24 -7.24
CA ASN A 255 17.09 11.18 -6.44
C ASN A 255 16.85 11.33 -4.93
N SER A 256 15.90 12.17 -4.54
CA SER A 256 15.51 12.43 -3.15
C SER A 256 14.05 12.79 -3.06
N LEU A 257 13.46 12.64 -1.87
CA LEU A 257 12.11 13.11 -1.58
C LEU A 257 12.05 14.64 -1.60
N ARG A 258 10.93 15.17 -2.04
CA ARG A 258 10.64 16.58 -2.15
C ARG A 258 9.32 16.91 -1.43
N PRO A 259 9.10 18.15 -1.01
CA PRO A 259 7.81 18.59 -0.51
C PRO A 259 6.66 18.18 -1.42
N GLY A 260 5.63 17.58 -0.84
CA GLY A 260 4.44 17.17 -1.54
C GLY A 260 4.51 15.83 -2.27
N ASP A 261 5.63 15.12 -2.24
CA ASP A 261 5.72 13.80 -2.88
C ASP A 261 4.78 12.80 -2.20
N ILE A 262 4.02 12.07 -3.03
CA ILE A 262 3.22 10.93 -2.63
C ILE A 262 4.07 9.68 -2.80
N VAL A 263 4.28 8.93 -1.71
CA VAL A 263 5.16 7.76 -1.69
C VAL A 263 4.34 6.49 -1.60
N LEU A 264 4.56 5.57 -2.55
CA LEU A 264 3.96 4.25 -2.61
C LEU A 264 4.78 3.25 -1.80
N MET A 265 4.12 2.49 -0.96
CA MET A 265 4.58 1.24 -0.34
C MET A 265 3.52 0.14 -0.55
N HIS A 266 3.85 -1.09 -0.11
CA HIS A 266 2.90 -2.21 -0.13
C HIS A 266 2.97 -3.03 1.17
N PHE A 267 1.86 -3.66 1.55
CA PHE A 267 1.84 -4.67 2.60
C PHE A 267 2.40 -6.00 2.07
N ARG A 268 3.72 -6.19 2.18
CA ARG A 268 4.44 -7.38 1.71
C ARG A 268 5.56 -7.78 2.68
N ALA A 269 6.31 -8.85 2.37
CA ALA A 269 7.35 -9.39 3.25
C ALA A 269 8.45 -8.36 3.58
N GLU A 270 8.77 -7.49 2.63
CA GLU A 270 9.80 -6.45 2.77
C GLU A 270 9.31 -5.18 3.49
N PHE A 271 8.10 -5.17 4.06
CA PHE A 271 7.47 -3.98 4.66
C PHE A 271 8.41 -3.21 5.60
N ALA A 272 9.10 -3.92 6.50
CA ALA A 272 10.00 -3.28 7.46
C ALA A 272 11.20 -2.60 6.77
N ALA A 273 11.78 -3.25 5.75
CA ALA A 273 12.88 -2.71 4.98
C ALA A 273 12.45 -1.52 4.11
N ASP A 274 11.28 -1.60 3.49
CA ASP A 274 10.69 -0.51 2.69
C ASP A 274 10.39 0.71 3.56
N LEU A 275 9.80 0.50 4.75
CA LEU A 275 9.52 1.58 5.69
C LEU A 275 10.80 2.21 6.23
N ALA A 276 11.85 1.41 6.48
CA ALA A 276 13.16 1.92 6.89
C ALA A 276 13.81 2.79 5.80
N ALA A 277 13.73 2.36 4.53
CA ALA A 277 14.22 3.14 3.40
C ALA A 277 13.46 4.46 3.23
N PHE A 278 12.12 4.43 3.32
CA PHE A 278 11.30 5.63 3.32
C PHE A 278 11.68 6.57 4.46
N ARG A 279 11.80 6.04 5.69
CA ARG A 279 12.16 6.84 6.87
C ARG A 279 13.51 7.53 6.70
N ALA A 280 14.53 6.81 6.23
CA ALA A 280 15.84 7.39 5.98
C ALA A 280 15.77 8.54 4.96
N ALA A 281 15.05 8.35 3.85
CA ALA A 281 14.88 9.38 2.84
C ALA A 281 14.08 10.59 3.34
N GLN A 282 13.00 10.35 4.12
CA GLN A 282 12.16 11.38 4.73
C GLN A 282 12.98 12.26 5.70
N LEU A 283 13.79 11.63 6.56
CA LEU A 283 14.64 12.34 7.51
C LEU A 283 15.74 13.15 6.79
N ALA A 284 16.39 12.55 5.78
CA ALA A 284 17.41 13.22 4.97
C ALA A 284 16.85 14.45 4.24
N ALA A 285 15.60 14.40 3.81
CA ALA A 285 14.92 15.52 3.15
C ALA A 285 14.32 16.54 4.14
N GLY A 286 14.32 16.27 5.44
CA GLY A 286 13.75 17.15 6.47
C GLY A 286 12.24 17.33 6.37
N LEU A 287 11.53 16.31 5.86
CA LEU A 287 10.08 16.36 5.62
C LEU A 287 9.31 15.78 6.82
N GLU A 288 8.08 16.24 7.04
CA GLU A 288 7.12 15.66 7.99
C GLU A 288 6.14 14.77 7.24
N VAL A 289 5.83 13.59 7.83
CA VAL A 289 4.79 12.70 7.28
C VAL A 289 3.44 13.19 7.78
N VAL A 290 2.54 13.50 6.85
CA VAL A 290 1.16 13.94 7.14
C VAL A 290 0.14 13.09 6.36
N LEU A 291 -1.10 13.08 6.84
CA LEU A 291 -2.16 12.33 6.16
C LEU A 291 -2.56 13.06 4.87
N LEU A 292 -2.65 12.33 3.77
CA LEU A 292 -2.97 12.89 2.46
C LEU A 292 -4.39 13.47 2.43
N GLU A 293 -5.34 12.76 3.01
CA GLU A 293 -6.75 13.14 3.04
C GLU A 293 -7.01 14.44 3.80
N ASP A 294 -6.31 14.63 4.94
CA ASP A 294 -6.38 15.89 5.70
C ASP A 294 -5.86 17.05 4.87
N PHE A 295 -4.74 16.84 4.17
CA PHE A 295 -4.11 17.87 3.34
C PHE A 295 -4.92 18.21 2.08
N LEU A 296 -5.70 17.24 1.57
CA LEU A 296 -6.64 17.43 0.46
C LEU A 296 -8.02 17.95 0.90
N GLY A 297 -8.32 17.96 2.21
CA GLY A 297 -9.64 18.34 2.73
C GLY A 297 -10.74 17.33 2.38
N VAL A 298 -10.41 16.01 2.36
CA VAL A 298 -11.33 14.94 1.98
C VAL A 298 -11.39 13.79 3.01
N ALA A 299 -10.85 14.01 4.23
CA ALA A 299 -10.84 13.04 5.34
C ALA A 299 -12.26 12.69 5.84
#